data_18a3e6270a401b91cba28d19e9561e13
#
_entry.id   18a3e6270a401b91cba28d19e9561e13
#
_cell.length_a   1.000
_cell.length_b   1.000
_cell.length_c   1.000
_cell.angle_alpha   90.00
_cell.angle_beta   90.00
_cell.angle_gamma   90.00
#
_symmetry.space_group_name_H-M   'P 1'
#
loop_
_entity.id
_entity.type
_entity.pdbx_description
1 polymer ?
#
loop_
_entity_poly.entity_id
_entity_poly.type
_entity_poly.pdbx_seq_one_letter_code
_entity_poly.pdbx_strand_id
1 'polypeptide(L)'
;MQSGLYVVGTPIGNLADMSPRAIEVLQNVDLIAAEDTRVFGKLAAHFDIKTRRVSCHEHNERDVVPDLIEKLQNGMTVAVVSDAGMPGVSDPGFRLVRAAREVGVPVYVVPGPVAAISGLVLSGFPTDRFTFCGFLDEKKLRDDNKIPHTIIYYESPNRIMNTIAAMARIMPERKIAIVREITKIHEETIIGYPAELMTITPPRGELVVVVAPRPEHKMSDAEISEIVNDIAATSMKSAAADLAMRAGISKKEAYKRLLEKGGEND
;
A
#
# COMPACT_ATOMS: atom_id res chain seq x y z
N MET A 1 -9.37 -24.41 -19.76
CA MET A 1 -9.18 -23.00 -19.33
C MET A 1 -9.59 -22.06 -20.46
N GLN A 2 -10.05 -20.83 -20.17
CA GLN A 2 -10.34 -19.83 -21.20
C GLN A 2 -9.04 -19.19 -21.65
N SER A 3 -8.91 -18.88 -22.98
CA SER A 3 -7.72 -18.19 -23.48
C SER A 3 -7.61 -16.78 -22.89
N GLY A 4 -6.40 -16.33 -22.63
CA GLY A 4 -6.16 -15.01 -22.06
C GLY A 4 -4.97 -14.98 -21.10
N LEU A 5 -4.75 -13.79 -20.50
CA LEU A 5 -3.69 -13.53 -19.53
C LEU A 5 -4.20 -13.80 -18.12
N TYR A 6 -3.48 -14.59 -17.35
CA TYR A 6 -3.74 -14.90 -15.94
C TYR A 6 -2.68 -14.20 -15.06
N VAL A 7 -3.10 -13.24 -14.26
CA VAL A 7 -2.24 -12.60 -13.25
C VAL A 7 -2.35 -13.43 -11.98
N VAL A 8 -1.28 -14.13 -11.60
CA VAL A 8 -1.32 -15.13 -10.53
C VAL A 8 -0.43 -14.70 -9.37
N GLY A 9 -1.04 -14.52 -8.19
CA GLY A 9 -0.33 -14.23 -6.95
C GLY A 9 0.42 -15.45 -6.43
N THR A 10 1.64 -15.23 -5.95
CA THR A 10 2.54 -16.22 -5.36
C THR A 10 2.76 -15.97 -3.86
N PRO A 11 3.24 -16.95 -3.09
CA PRO A 11 3.54 -16.76 -1.68
C PRO A 11 4.56 -15.65 -1.41
N ILE A 12 4.41 -14.96 -0.28
CA ILE A 12 5.34 -13.90 0.18
C ILE A 12 6.31 -14.38 1.27
N GLY A 13 6.36 -15.68 1.54
CA GLY A 13 7.24 -16.23 2.55
C GLY A 13 6.84 -17.60 3.06
N ASN A 14 5.56 -17.99 2.92
CA ASN A 14 5.05 -19.28 3.34
C ASN A 14 4.39 -20.00 2.15
N LEU A 15 4.92 -21.16 1.76
CA LEU A 15 4.40 -21.93 0.63
C LEU A 15 2.93 -22.36 0.83
N ALA A 16 2.47 -22.49 2.07
CA ALA A 16 1.08 -22.83 2.39
C ALA A 16 0.07 -21.73 1.99
N ASP A 17 0.54 -20.51 1.73
CA ASP A 17 -0.31 -19.41 1.24
C ASP A 17 -0.58 -19.50 -0.27
N MET A 18 -0.02 -20.48 -0.96
CA MET A 18 -0.32 -20.75 -2.36
C MET A 18 -1.73 -21.33 -2.51
N SER A 19 -2.61 -20.63 -3.21
CA SER A 19 -3.98 -21.10 -3.37
C SER A 19 -4.06 -22.33 -4.30
N PRO A 20 -4.98 -23.29 -4.04
CA PRO A 20 -5.18 -24.43 -4.94
C PRO A 20 -5.47 -24.01 -6.39
N ARG A 21 -6.23 -22.91 -6.57
CA ARG A 21 -6.54 -22.37 -7.90
C ARG A 21 -5.31 -21.79 -8.60
N ALA A 22 -4.36 -21.21 -7.86
CA ALA A 22 -3.11 -20.74 -8.44
C ALA A 22 -2.26 -21.91 -8.96
N ILE A 23 -2.19 -22.99 -8.19
CA ILE A 23 -1.48 -24.22 -8.60
C ILE A 23 -2.14 -24.79 -9.86
N GLU A 24 -3.46 -24.96 -9.86
CA GLU A 24 -4.22 -25.46 -11.00
C GLU A 24 -3.98 -24.62 -12.28
N VAL A 25 -4.09 -23.30 -12.16
CA VAL A 25 -3.84 -22.40 -13.30
C VAL A 25 -2.42 -22.54 -13.81
N LEU A 26 -1.42 -22.51 -12.94
CA LEU A 26 -0.01 -22.59 -13.34
C LEU A 26 0.38 -23.96 -13.94
N GLN A 27 -0.31 -25.02 -13.55
CA GLN A 27 -0.13 -26.36 -14.14
C GLN A 27 -0.75 -26.51 -15.53
N ASN A 28 -1.76 -25.68 -15.88
CA ASN A 28 -2.58 -25.88 -17.06
C ASN A 28 -2.47 -24.76 -18.12
N VAL A 29 -1.79 -23.62 -17.85
CA VAL A 29 -1.50 -22.61 -18.87
C VAL A 29 -0.45 -23.10 -19.87
N ASP A 30 -0.46 -22.56 -21.09
CA ASP A 30 0.51 -22.90 -22.14
C ASP A 30 1.90 -22.32 -21.83
N LEU A 31 1.97 -21.18 -21.13
CA LEU A 31 3.21 -20.47 -20.84
C LEU A 31 3.11 -19.68 -19.54
N ILE A 32 4.22 -19.64 -18.81
CA ILE A 32 4.37 -18.79 -17.61
C ILE A 32 5.43 -17.72 -17.91
N ALA A 33 5.05 -16.44 -17.80
CA ALA A 33 5.95 -15.30 -17.77
C ALA A 33 6.34 -15.03 -16.30
N ALA A 34 7.56 -15.39 -15.91
CA ALA A 34 8.06 -15.27 -14.55
C ALA A 34 9.10 -14.15 -14.46
N GLU A 35 9.11 -13.38 -13.36
CA GLU A 35 10.10 -12.36 -13.12
C GLU A 35 11.52 -12.95 -13.11
N ASP A 36 11.81 -13.88 -12.21
CA ASP A 36 13.02 -14.71 -12.27
C ASP A 36 12.64 -16.20 -12.40
N THR A 37 12.95 -16.78 -13.55
CA THR A 37 12.65 -18.20 -13.82
C THR A 37 13.36 -19.18 -12.89
N ARG A 38 14.45 -18.76 -12.22
CA ARG A 38 15.20 -19.57 -11.24
C ARG A 38 14.50 -19.56 -9.89
N VAL A 39 13.99 -18.39 -9.46
CA VAL A 39 13.23 -18.23 -8.21
C VAL A 39 11.90 -18.98 -8.36
N PHE A 40 11.16 -18.69 -9.41
CA PHE A 40 9.92 -19.41 -9.71
C PHE A 40 10.14 -20.92 -9.90
N GLY A 41 11.33 -21.34 -10.40
CA GLY A 41 11.70 -22.74 -10.56
C GLY A 41 11.63 -23.56 -9.25
N LYS A 42 11.94 -22.94 -8.12
CA LYS A 42 11.84 -23.60 -6.80
C LYS A 42 10.37 -23.83 -6.41
N LEU A 43 9.53 -22.80 -6.63
CA LEU A 43 8.08 -22.88 -6.41
C LEU A 43 7.46 -23.96 -7.32
N ALA A 44 7.81 -23.92 -8.59
CA ALA A 44 7.33 -24.87 -9.60
C ALA A 44 7.68 -26.32 -9.26
N ALA A 45 8.90 -26.56 -8.78
CA ALA A 45 9.32 -27.89 -8.33
C ALA A 45 8.53 -28.39 -7.12
N HIS A 46 8.24 -27.48 -6.16
CA HIS A 46 7.49 -27.83 -4.96
C HIS A 46 6.03 -28.24 -5.26
N PHE A 47 5.38 -27.56 -6.25
CA PHE A 47 3.99 -27.81 -6.61
C PHE A 47 3.81 -28.63 -7.91
N ASP A 48 4.86 -29.31 -8.38
CA ASP A 48 4.87 -30.11 -9.62
C ASP A 48 4.35 -29.36 -10.85
N ILE A 49 4.71 -28.08 -10.99
CA ILE A 49 4.35 -27.23 -12.14
C ILE A 49 5.39 -27.45 -13.25
N LYS A 50 5.00 -28.14 -14.31
CA LYS A 50 5.88 -28.49 -15.43
C LYS A 50 5.77 -27.52 -16.63
N THR A 51 4.86 -26.58 -16.57
CA THR A 51 4.58 -25.59 -17.61
C THR A 51 5.85 -24.85 -18.02
N ARG A 52 6.01 -24.64 -19.33
CA ARG A 52 7.11 -23.85 -19.89
C ARG A 52 7.09 -22.44 -19.32
N ARG A 53 8.27 -21.88 -19.06
CA ARG A 53 8.44 -20.55 -18.50
C ARG A 53 9.41 -19.71 -19.31
N VAL A 54 9.15 -18.42 -19.35
CA VAL A 54 10.02 -17.39 -19.94
C VAL A 54 10.25 -16.30 -18.91
N SER A 55 11.41 -15.64 -18.99
CA SER A 55 11.70 -14.50 -18.10
C SER A 55 10.98 -13.25 -18.60
N CYS A 56 10.32 -12.53 -17.66
CA CYS A 56 9.64 -11.27 -17.92
C CYS A 56 9.84 -10.36 -16.69
N HIS A 57 10.94 -9.61 -16.66
CA HIS A 57 11.35 -8.72 -15.58
C HIS A 57 11.40 -7.26 -16.06
N GLU A 58 11.58 -6.32 -15.19
CA GLU A 58 11.55 -4.88 -15.48
C GLU A 58 12.47 -4.48 -16.66
N HIS A 59 13.65 -5.09 -16.75
CA HIS A 59 14.65 -4.74 -17.77
C HIS A 59 14.35 -5.33 -19.17
N ASN A 60 13.63 -6.46 -19.28
CA ASN A 60 13.32 -7.10 -20.55
C ASN A 60 11.84 -7.03 -20.96
N GLU A 61 10.97 -6.56 -20.05
CA GLU A 61 9.52 -6.53 -20.26
C GLU A 61 9.13 -5.83 -21.57
N ARG A 62 9.87 -4.78 -21.99
CA ARG A 62 9.63 -4.05 -23.24
C ARG A 62 9.83 -4.95 -24.48
N ASP A 63 10.79 -5.85 -24.42
CA ASP A 63 11.15 -6.69 -25.55
C ASP A 63 10.31 -7.98 -25.59
N VAL A 64 9.92 -8.50 -24.43
CA VAL A 64 9.19 -9.76 -24.29
C VAL A 64 7.67 -9.59 -24.43
N VAL A 65 7.11 -8.46 -24.00
CA VAL A 65 5.66 -8.20 -24.04
C VAL A 65 5.06 -8.34 -25.44
N PRO A 66 5.64 -7.83 -26.54
CA PRO A 66 5.08 -8.00 -27.88
C PRO A 66 4.89 -9.47 -28.28
N ASP A 67 5.88 -10.33 -28.02
CA ASP A 67 5.82 -11.76 -28.30
C ASP A 67 4.74 -12.48 -27.45
N LEU A 68 4.61 -12.09 -26.18
CA LEU A 68 3.55 -12.61 -25.31
C LEU A 68 2.15 -12.20 -25.77
N ILE A 69 2.00 -10.97 -26.25
CA ILE A 69 0.73 -10.48 -26.79
C ILE A 69 0.35 -11.22 -28.07
N GLU A 70 1.29 -11.45 -28.98
CA GLU A 70 1.03 -12.24 -30.20
C GLU A 70 0.54 -13.65 -29.84
N LYS A 71 1.18 -14.32 -28.87
CA LYS A 71 0.75 -15.65 -28.40
C LYS A 71 -0.66 -15.62 -27.80
N LEU A 72 -0.97 -14.61 -27.00
CA LEU A 72 -2.30 -14.42 -26.40
C LEU A 72 -3.38 -14.19 -27.47
N GLN A 73 -3.10 -13.37 -28.51
CA GLN A 73 -4.00 -13.14 -29.64
C GLN A 73 -4.22 -14.39 -30.49
N ASN A 74 -3.22 -15.27 -30.55
CA ASN A 74 -3.32 -16.60 -31.21
C ASN A 74 -4.03 -17.65 -30.33
N GLY A 75 -4.66 -17.24 -29.21
CA GLY A 75 -5.51 -18.09 -28.39
C GLY A 75 -4.80 -18.85 -27.28
N MET A 76 -3.49 -18.63 -27.07
CA MET A 76 -2.77 -19.24 -25.96
C MET A 76 -3.23 -18.67 -24.61
N THR A 77 -3.02 -19.46 -23.57
CA THR A 77 -3.16 -19.07 -22.17
C THR A 77 -1.77 -18.75 -21.60
N VAL A 78 -1.61 -17.54 -21.06
CA VAL A 78 -0.33 -17.11 -20.44
C VAL A 78 -0.59 -16.72 -19.00
N ALA A 79 0.19 -17.23 -18.06
CA ALA A 79 0.21 -16.73 -16.70
C ALA A 79 1.39 -15.78 -16.50
N VAL A 80 1.20 -14.68 -15.75
CA VAL A 80 2.28 -13.82 -15.24
C VAL A 80 2.39 -13.99 -13.74
N VAL A 81 3.63 -14.15 -13.24
CA VAL A 81 3.98 -14.29 -11.83
C VAL A 81 5.15 -13.40 -11.49
N SER A 82 5.18 -12.84 -10.28
CA SER A 82 6.35 -12.21 -9.67
C SER A 82 7.08 -13.20 -8.75
N ASP A 83 8.25 -12.83 -8.27
CA ASP A 83 9.04 -13.64 -7.36
C ASP A 83 8.31 -13.87 -6.03
N ALA A 84 7.53 -12.89 -5.59
CA ALA A 84 6.68 -12.98 -4.39
C ALA A 84 5.47 -12.04 -4.49
N GLY A 85 4.30 -12.47 -4.05
CA GLY A 85 3.09 -11.64 -3.99
C GLY A 85 2.35 -11.49 -5.32
N MET A 86 1.70 -10.34 -5.51
CA MET A 86 0.88 -10.05 -6.69
C MET A 86 1.69 -9.33 -7.77
N PRO A 87 1.79 -9.89 -8.99
CA PRO A 87 2.43 -9.21 -10.12
C PRO A 87 1.83 -7.82 -10.37
N GLY A 88 2.70 -6.86 -10.74
CA GLY A 88 2.30 -5.49 -11.03
C GLY A 88 2.14 -4.58 -9.81
N VAL A 89 2.35 -5.08 -8.59
CA VAL A 89 2.33 -4.28 -7.34
C VAL A 89 3.75 -4.14 -6.82
N SER A 90 4.46 -3.12 -7.25
CA SER A 90 5.91 -2.91 -7.06
C SER A 90 6.81 -3.95 -7.73
N ASP A 91 6.23 -4.75 -8.62
CA ASP A 91 6.84 -5.84 -9.36
C ASP A 91 6.51 -5.70 -10.86
N PRO A 92 7.21 -6.44 -11.75
CA PRO A 92 6.86 -6.52 -13.17
C PRO A 92 5.44 -7.08 -13.41
N GLY A 93 4.90 -6.81 -14.61
CA GLY A 93 3.59 -7.32 -15.05
C GLY A 93 2.60 -6.23 -15.43
N PHE A 94 2.77 -5.01 -14.94
CA PHE A 94 1.90 -3.88 -15.30
C PHE A 94 1.84 -3.64 -16.82
N ARG A 95 3.00 -3.66 -17.51
CA ARG A 95 3.06 -3.43 -18.96
C ARG A 95 2.35 -4.53 -19.74
N LEU A 96 2.52 -5.80 -19.33
CA LEU A 96 1.87 -6.93 -19.97
C LEU A 96 0.35 -6.87 -19.80
N VAL A 97 -0.14 -6.57 -18.60
CA VAL A 97 -1.57 -6.40 -18.32
C VAL A 97 -2.14 -5.25 -19.16
N ARG A 98 -1.45 -4.12 -19.20
CA ARG A 98 -1.85 -2.96 -20.00
C ARG A 98 -1.92 -3.31 -21.49
N ALA A 99 -0.87 -3.90 -22.04
CA ALA A 99 -0.82 -4.28 -23.46
C ALA A 99 -1.93 -5.29 -23.82
N ALA A 100 -2.19 -6.28 -22.96
CA ALA A 100 -3.27 -7.24 -23.16
C ALA A 100 -4.65 -6.54 -23.22
N ARG A 101 -4.89 -5.58 -22.34
CA ARG A 101 -6.11 -4.78 -22.33
C ARG A 101 -6.26 -3.91 -23.58
N GLU A 102 -5.18 -3.28 -24.04
CA GLU A 102 -5.18 -2.42 -25.23
C GLU A 102 -5.54 -3.18 -26.50
N VAL A 103 -5.23 -4.49 -26.59
CA VAL A 103 -5.58 -5.33 -27.75
C VAL A 103 -6.82 -6.21 -27.54
N GLY A 104 -7.56 -6.02 -26.45
CA GLY A 104 -8.81 -6.73 -26.17
C GLY A 104 -8.63 -8.18 -25.69
N VAL A 105 -7.42 -8.59 -25.29
CA VAL A 105 -7.18 -9.91 -24.69
C VAL A 105 -7.80 -9.97 -23.28
N PRO A 106 -8.59 -11.01 -22.95
CA PRO A 106 -9.14 -11.19 -21.61
C PRO A 106 -8.02 -11.31 -20.56
N VAL A 107 -8.20 -10.60 -19.44
CA VAL A 107 -7.27 -10.65 -18.31
C VAL A 107 -8.02 -11.14 -17.08
N TYR A 108 -7.53 -12.22 -16.51
CA TYR A 108 -8.06 -12.88 -15.31
C TYR A 108 -7.09 -12.71 -14.14
N VAL A 109 -7.62 -12.64 -12.92
CA VAL A 109 -6.81 -12.60 -11.71
C VAL A 109 -7.02 -13.85 -10.87
N VAL A 110 -5.92 -14.40 -10.39
CA VAL A 110 -5.87 -15.39 -9.30
C VAL A 110 -5.25 -14.69 -8.10
N PRO A 111 -6.07 -14.18 -7.15
CA PRO A 111 -5.56 -13.40 -6.04
C PRO A 111 -4.63 -14.24 -5.15
N GLY A 112 -3.63 -13.59 -4.62
CA GLY A 112 -2.67 -14.14 -3.67
C GLY A 112 -2.28 -13.12 -2.61
N PRO A 113 -1.31 -13.46 -1.75
CA PRO A 113 -0.83 -12.57 -0.70
C PRO A 113 -0.29 -11.24 -1.26
N VAL A 114 -0.48 -10.16 -0.49
CA VAL A 114 0.10 -8.84 -0.76
C VAL A 114 0.71 -8.32 0.53
N ALA A 115 2.03 -8.21 0.60
CA ALA A 115 2.73 -7.81 1.81
C ALA A 115 2.26 -6.44 2.34
N ALA A 116 1.99 -5.47 1.45
CA ALA A 116 1.49 -4.15 1.83
C ALA A 116 0.16 -4.22 2.58
N ILE A 117 -0.79 -5.03 2.09
CA ILE A 117 -2.12 -5.18 2.71
C ILE A 117 -2.02 -6.00 4.00
N SER A 118 -1.21 -7.05 4.02
CA SER A 118 -0.96 -7.84 5.22
C SER A 118 -0.32 -6.98 6.32
N GLY A 119 0.67 -6.16 5.97
CA GLY A 119 1.29 -5.20 6.88
C GLY A 119 0.32 -4.15 7.41
N LEU A 120 -0.59 -3.64 6.56
CA LEU A 120 -1.65 -2.74 6.97
C LEU A 120 -2.55 -3.37 8.03
N VAL A 121 -2.99 -4.61 7.82
CA VAL A 121 -3.83 -5.34 8.80
C VAL A 121 -3.08 -5.56 10.11
N LEU A 122 -1.81 -6.01 10.04
CA LEU A 122 -0.98 -6.27 11.22
C LEU A 122 -0.62 -5.00 12.00
N SER A 123 -0.61 -3.82 11.35
CA SER A 123 -0.35 -2.55 12.02
C SER A 123 -1.44 -2.14 13.02
N GLY A 124 -2.68 -2.60 12.84
CA GLY A 124 -3.83 -2.18 13.62
C GLY A 124 -4.26 -0.72 13.37
N PHE A 125 -3.69 -0.05 12.36
CA PHE A 125 -4.10 1.31 11.97
C PHE A 125 -5.36 1.29 11.12
N PRO A 126 -6.09 2.42 10.99
CA PRO A 126 -7.29 2.52 10.17
C PRO A 126 -7.06 2.05 8.73
N THR A 127 -8.00 1.23 8.22
CA THR A 127 -7.91 0.56 6.93
C THR A 127 -8.93 1.06 5.91
N ASP A 128 -9.85 1.93 6.30
CA ASP A 128 -10.91 2.48 5.45
C ASP A 128 -10.38 3.37 4.32
N ARG A 129 -9.27 4.06 4.59
CA ARG A 129 -8.51 4.84 3.60
C ARG A 129 -7.02 4.66 3.83
N PHE A 130 -6.30 4.32 2.78
CA PHE A 130 -4.85 4.21 2.81
C PHE A 130 -4.24 4.54 1.45
N THR A 131 -2.95 4.88 1.46
CA THR A 131 -2.15 5.06 0.24
C THR A 131 -0.95 4.14 0.30
N PHE A 132 -0.78 3.30 -0.71
CA PHE A 132 0.45 2.54 -0.92
C PHE A 132 1.39 3.34 -1.82
N CYS A 133 2.58 3.65 -1.32
CA CYS A 133 3.58 4.49 -1.99
C CYS A 133 4.76 3.69 -2.59
N GLY A 134 4.68 2.35 -2.59
CA GLY A 134 5.78 1.50 -3.05
C GLY A 134 6.99 1.56 -2.12
N PHE A 135 8.20 1.49 -2.68
CA PHE A 135 9.42 1.65 -1.89
C PHE A 135 9.60 3.09 -1.42
N LEU A 136 9.97 3.24 -0.14
CA LEU A 136 10.12 4.54 0.48
C LEU A 136 11.23 5.37 -0.19
N ASP A 137 10.90 6.61 -0.52
CA ASP A 137 11.82 7.64 -1.01
C ASP A 137 11.80 8.83 -0.04
N GLU A 138 12.91 9.06 0.68
CA GLU A 138 13.02 10.16 1.66
C GLU A 138 12.71 11.53 1.07
N LYS A 139 12.95 11.74 -0.23
CA LYS A 139 12.68 13.02 -0.91
C LYS A 139 11.18 13.32 -0.98
N LYS A 140 10.35 12.28 -1.00
CA LYS A 140 8.89 12.39 -1.08
C LYS A 140 8.22 12.43 0.30
N LEU A 141 8.90 12.06 1.39
CA LEU A 141 8.31 11.99 2.73
C LEU A 141 7.60 13.29 3.17
N ARG A 142 8.11 14.47 2.77
CA ARG A 142 7.45 15.75 3.10
C ARG A 142 6.11 15.91 2.42
N ASP A 143 5.99 15.45 1.17
CA ASP A 143 4.73 15.48 0.43
C ASP A 143 3.80 14.37 0.92
N ASP A 144 4.33 13.19 1.15
CA ASP A 144 3.58 12.06 1.70
C ASP A 144 3.01 12.38 3.10
N ASN A 145 3.73 13.17 3.91
CA ASN A 145 3.21 13.62 5.22
C ASN A 145 1.94 14.48 5.10
N LYS A 146 1.64 15.05 3.94
CA LYS A 146 0.38 15.79 3.70
C LYS A 146 -0.82 14.84 3.56
N ILE A 147 -0.60 13.56 3.26
CA ILE A 147 -1.64 12.54 3.17
C ILE A 147 -2.28 12.34 4.54
N PRO A 148 -3.60 12.58 4.71
CA PRO A 148 -4.23 12.58 6.03
C PRO A 148 -4.46 11.18 6.62
N HIS A 149 -4.57 10.16 5.77
CA HIS A 149 -4.89 8.78 6.14
C HIS A 149 -3.64 7.88 6.25
N THR A 150 -3.84 6.58 6.47
CA THR A 150 -2.77 5.59 6.58
C THR A 150 -1.93 5.52 5.32
N ILE A 151 -0.59 5.42 5.47
CA ILE A 151 0.35 5.29 4.36
C ILE A 151 1.14 3.99 4.54
N ILE A 152 1.42 3.31 3.44
CA ILE A 152 2.13 2.04 3.42
C ILE A 152 3.34 2.17 2.49
N TYR A 153 4.49 1.69 2.95
CA TYR A 153 5.73 1.60 2.18
C TYR A 153 6.34 0.22 2.27
N TYR A 154 7.05 -0.18 1.24
CA TYR A 154 8.09 -1.20 1.34
C TYR A 154 9.41 -0.53 1.74
N GLU A 155 10.21 -1.23 2.53
CA GLU A 155 11.51 -0.73 2.94
C GLU A 155 12.54 -1.84 3.05
N SER A 156 13.80 -1.48 2.84
CA SER A 156 14.94 -2.37 2.98
C SER A 156 15.46 -2.37 4.41
N PRO A 157 15.87 -3.52 4.97
CA PRO A 157 16.48 -3.59 6.29
C PRO A 157 17.77 -2.76 6.40
N ASN A 158 18.46 -2.54 5.30
CA ASN A 158 19.67 -1.73 5.27
C ASN A 158 19.39 -0.22 5.39
N ARG A 159 18.18 0.23 5.09
CA ARG A 159 17.80 1.66 5.09
C ARG A 159 16.88 2.02 6.25
N ILE A 160 16.24 1.06 6.88
CA ILE A 160 15.17 1.28 7.86
C ILE A 160 15.53 2.29 8.96
N MET A 161 16.75 2.24 9.51
CA MET A 161 17.15 3.16 10.57
C MET A 161 17.27 4.60 10.07
N ASN A 162 17.76 4.82 8.85
CA ASN A 162 17.78 6.15 8.21
C ASN A 162 16.35 6.64 7.95
N THR A 163 15.49 5.74 7.50
CA THR A 163 14.05 5.99 7.28
C THR A 163 13.37 6.43 8.57
N ILE A 164 13.57 5.71 9.69
CA ILE A 164 13.03 6.09 11.00
C ILE A 164 13.53 7.48 11.41
N ALA A 165 14.83 7.76 11.25
CA ALA A 165 15.40 9.07 11.55
C ALA A 165 14.82 10.20 10.68
N ALA A 166 14.56 9.94 9.40
CA ALA A 166 13.88 10.89 8.51
C ALA A 166 12.41 11.11 8.93
N MET A 167 11.70 10.04 9.29
CA MET A 167 10.33 10.14 9.81
C MET A 167 10.26 10.91 11.13
N ALA A 168 11.24 10.73 12.03
CA ALA A 168 11.31 11.48 13.28
C ALA A 168 11.44 13.00 13.06
N ARG A 169 12.08 13.42 11.96
CA ARG A 169 12.20 14.84 11.59
C ARG A 169 10.99 15.39 10.84
N ILE A 170 10.30 14.56 10.04
CA ILE A 170 9.28 15.04 9.09
C ILE A 170 7.86 14.77 9.59
N MET A 171 7.63 13.69 10.29
CA MET A 171 6.31 13.26 10.78
C MET A 171 6.38 12.73 12.23
N PRO A 172 6.96 13.49 13.19
CA PRO A 172 7.22 13.02 14.55
C PRO A 172 5.95 12.62 15.31
N GLU A 173 4.82 13.18 14.93
CA GLU A 173 3.52 12.98 15.60
C GLU A 173 2.75 11.75 15.08
N ARG A 174 3.23 11.11 14.01
CA ARG A 174 2.57 9.95 13.43
C ARG A 174 3.23 8.67 13.94
N LYS A 175 2.44 7.78 14.55
CA LYS A 175 2.94 6.44 14.86
C LYS A 175 3.28 5.70 13.59
N ILE A 176 4.27 4.85 13.67
CA ILE A 176 4.64 3.92 12.61
C ILE A 176 4.61 2.49 13.12
N ALA A 177 4.25 1.57 12.26
CA ALA A 177 4.38 0.14 12.47
C ALA A 177 5.41 -0.40 11.47
N ILE A 178 6.41 -1.12 11.97
CA ILE A 178 7.39 -1.85 11.18
C ILE A 178 6.99 -3.31 11.27
N VAL A 179 6.48 -3.85 10.16
CA VAL A 179 6.08 -5.26 10.07
C VAL A 179 7.14 -6.00 9.27
N ARG A 180 7.72 -7.03 9.87
CA ARG A 180 8.82 -7.77 9.25
C ARG A 180 8.49 -9.24 9.09
N GLU A 181 9.09 -9.85 8.05
CA GLU A 181 9.08 -11.30 7.82
C GLU A 181 7.65 -11.89 7.87
N ILE A 182 6.68 -11.20 7.26
CA ILE A 182 5.27 -11.60 7.22
C ILE A 182 5.14 -13.04 6.73
N THR A 183 4.33 -13.86 7.41
CA THR A 183 4.10 -15.31 7.20
C THR A 183 5.29 -16.23 7.53
N LYS A 184 6.45 -15.69 7.95
CA LYS A 184 7.65 -16.46 8.26
C LYS A 184 7.80 -16.66 9.77
N ILE A 185 8.76 -17.51 10.19
CA ILE A 185 9.00 -17.85 11.62
C ILE A 185 9.34 -16.61 12.47
N HIS A 186 9.92 -15.59 11.86
CA HIS A 186 10.31 -14.36 12.55
C HIS A 186 9.38 -13.19 12.27
N GLU A 187 8.11 -13.47 11.97
CA GLU A 187 7.08 -12.43 11.83
C GLU A 187 6.98 -11.60 13.11
N GLU A 188 7.09 -10.30 12.97
CA GLU A 188 7.04 -9.37 14.11
C GLU A 188 6.47 -8.03 13.66
N THR A 189 5.72 -7.40 14.54
CA THR A 189 5.22 -6.04 14.37
C THR A 189 5.71 -5.15 15.51
N ILE A 190 6.45 -4.11 15.17
CA ILE A 190 6.99 -3.14 16.12
C ILE A 190 6.27 -1.80 15.89
N ILE A 191 5.61 -1.26 16.91
CA ILE A 191 4.81 -0.03 16.80
C ILE A 191 5.33 1.00 17.79
N GLY A 192 5.48 2.24 17.34
CA GLY A 192 5.87 3.36 18.19
C GLY A 192 5.92 4.68 17.44
N TYR A 193 6.25 5.74 18.14
CA TYR A 193 6.63 6.99 17.49
C TYR A 193 8.03 6.88 16.87
N PRO A 194 8.31 7.55 15.74
CA PRO A 194 9.62 7.43 15.11
C PRO A 194 10.81 7.71 16.06
N ALA A 195 10.68 8.68 16.96
CA ALA A 195 11.72 8.99 17.93
C ALA A 195 12.01 7.82 18.90
N GLU A 196 10.98 7.10 19.34
CA GLU A 196 11.11 5.92 20.21
C GLU A 196 11.81 4.78 19.49
N LEU A 197 11.48 4.60 18.20
CA LEU A 197 12.00 3.52 17.39
C LEU A 197 13.45 3.74 16.91
N MET A 198 14.03 4.91 17.13
CA MET A 198 15.46 5.13 16.85
C MET A 198 16.40 4.29 17.73
N THR A 199 15.92 3.78 18.85
CA THR A 199 16.72 3.02 19.82
C THR A 199 16.57 1.51 19.74
N ILE A 200 15.72 1.00 18.82
CA ILE A 200 15.53 -0.45 18.65
C ILE A 200 16.72 -1.08 17.93
N THR A 201 16.88 -2.38 18.14
CA THR A 201 17.78 -3.18 17.30
C THR A 201 17.27 -3.17 15.85
N PRO A 202 18.13 -2.84 14.85
CA PRO A 202 17.71 -2.78 13.46
C PRO A 202 17.03 -4.08 13.01
N PRO A 203 15.75 -4.02 12.56
CA PRO A 203 15.03 -5.19 12.11
C PRO A 203 15.65 -5.75 10.83
N ARG A 204 15.67 -7.07 10.71
CA ARG A 204 16.21 -7.79 9.54
C ARG A 204 15.07 -8.41 8.74
N GLY A 205 15.37 -8.76 7.49
CA GLY A 205 14.42 -9.39 6.58
C GLY A 205 13.62 -8.39 5.75
N GLU A 206 12.54 -8.84 5.17
CA GLU A 206 11.65 -8.00 4.37
C GLU A 206 10.74 -7.17 5.27
N LEU A 207 10.58 -5.89 4.94
CA LEU A 207 9.90 -4.91 5.79
C LEU A 207 8.75 -4.23 5.06
N VAL A 208 7.64 -4.10 5.77
CA VAL A 208 6.55 -3.17 5.43
C VAL A 208 6.50 -2.11 6.53
N VAL A 209 6.52 -0.84 6.14
CA VAL A 209 6.37 0.30 7.05
C VAL A 209 4.98 0.88 6.84
N VAL A 210 4.18 0.90 7.89
CA VAL A 210 2.84 1.50 7.88
C VAL A 210 2.86 2.73 8.77
N VAL A 211 2.38 3.85 8.24
CA VAL A 211 2.31 5.12 8.98
C VAL A 211 0.86 5.39 9.31
N ALA A 212 0.56 5.62 10.59
CA ALA A 212 -0.78 5.96 11.07
C ALA A 212 -1.33 7.23 10.39
N PRO A 213 -2.63 7.45 10.35
CA PRO A 213 -3.22 8.72 9.93
C PRO A 213 -2.57 9.91 10.67
N ARG A 214 -2.60 11.07 10.04
CA ARG A 214 -2.25 12.29 10.77
C ARG A 214 -3.17 12.44 11.98
N PRO A 215 -2.63 12.77 13.15
CA PRO A 215 -3.50 13.17 14.27
C PRO A 215 -4.46 14.26 13.80
N GLU A 216 -5.73 14.12 14.11
CA GLU A 216 -6.65 15.23 13.94
C GLU A 216 -6.11 16.38 14.76
N HIS A 217 -5.76 17.47 14.11
CA HIS A 217 -5.45 18.71 14.80
C HIS A 217 -6.76 19.24 15.39
N LYS A 218 -7.06 18.79 16.62
CA LYS A 218 -8.11 19.45 17.40
C LYS A 218 -7.57 20.80 17.79
N MET A 219 -8.09 21.83 17.14
CA MET A 219 -7.77 23.20 17.50
C MET A 219 -8.00 23.37 19.01
N SER A 220 -7.07 24.01 19.67
CA SER A 220 -7.22 24.42 21.06
C SER A 220 -8.38 25.41 21.22
N ASP A 221 -8.91 25.53 22.42
CA ASP A 221 -9.98 26.50 22.69
C ASP A 221 -9.55 27.94 22.37
N ALA A 222 -8.26 28.26 22.52
CA ALA A 222 -7.68 29.55 22.16
C ALA A 222 -7.72 29.78 20.63
N GLU A 223 -7.26 28.82 19.82
CA GLU A 223 -7.31 28.91 18.35
C GLU A 223 -8.75 28.99 17.83
N ILE A 224 -9.68 28.25 18.43
CA ILE A 224 -11.11 28.33 18.09
C ILE A 224 -11.66 29.72 18.44
N SER A 225 -11.27 30.29 19.60
CA SER A 225 -11.68 31.62 20.01
C SER A 225 -11.17 32.72 19.09
N GLU A 226 -9.94 32.59 18.56
CA GLU A 226 -9.43 33.50 17.53
C GLU A 226 -10.27 33.46 16.26
N ILE A 227 -10.64 32.25 15.77
CA ILE A 227 -11.52 32.10 14.61
C ILE A 227 -12.90 32.72 14.89
N VAL A 228 -13.45 32.47 16.10
CA VAL A 228 -14.75 33.05 16.52
C VAL A 228 -14.71 34.58 16.49
N ASN A 229 -13.55 35.18 16.85
CA ASN A 229 -13.37 36.63 16.82
C ASN A 229 -13.28 37.20 15.40
N ASP A 230 -12.75 36.42 14.44
CA ASP A 230 -12.56 36.82 13.04
C ASP A 230 -13.80 36.59 12.15
N ILE A 231 -14.83 35.90 12.69
CA ILE A 231 -16.05 35.62 11.91
C ILE A 231 -16.93 36.85 11.80
N ALA A 232 -16.97 37.43 10.61
CA ALA A 232 -17.88 38.48 10.20
C ALA A 232 -19.10 37.89 9.47
N ALA A 233 -20.06 37.32 10.20
CA ALA A 233 -21.22 36.66 9.59
C ALA A 233 -22.50 37.44 9.80
N THR A 234 -23.37 37.41 8.79
CA THR A 234 -24.69 38.08 8.76
C THR A 234 -25.77 37.31 9.54
N SER A 235 -25.50 36.05 9.92
CA SER A 235 -26.41 35.23 10.72
C SER A 235 -25.64 34.18 11.53
N MET A 236 -26.24 33.80 12.68
CA MET A 236 -25.69 32.72 13.56
C MET A 236 -25.50 31.39 12.83
N LYS A 237 -26.41 31.06 11.89
CA LYS A 237 -26.31 29.83 11.10
C LYS A 237 -25.13 29.87 10.13
N SER A 238 -24.85 31.03 9.51
CA SER A 238 -23.69 31.22 8.63
C SER A 238 -22.39 31.21 9.43
N ALA A 239 -22.35 31.88 10.59
CA ALA A 239 -21.23 31.86 11.51
C ALA A 239 -20.88 30.45 11.96
N ALA A 240 -21.88 29.66 12.35
CA ALA A 240 -21.66 28.28 12.78
C ALA A 240 -21.17 27.37 11.63
N ALA A 241 -21.58 27.61 10.42
CA ALA A 241 -21.11 26.86 9.25
C ALA A 241 -19.64 27.21 8.93
N ASP A 242 -19.25 28.48 9.00
CA ASP A 242 -17.89 28.96 8.76
C ASP A 242 -16.94 28.47 9.87
N LEU A 243 -17.33 28.61 11.14
CA LEU A 243 -16.56 28.08 12.27
C LEU A 243 -16.37 26.57 12.18
N ALA A 244 -17.43 25.81 11.88
CA ALA A 244 -17.34 24.36 11.72
C ALA A 244 -16.36 23.96 10.63
N MET A 245 -16.36 24.64 9.50
CA MET A 245 -15.45 24.41 8.39
C MET A 245 -14.00 24.78 8.73
N ARG A 246 -13.78 25.95 9.32
CA ARG A 246 -12.43 26.47 9.64
C ARG A 246 -11.78 25.73 10.82
N ALA A 247 -12.57 25.40 11.84
CA ALA A 247 -12.08 24.73 13.04
C ALA A 247 -12.12 23.19 12.97
N GLY A 248 -12.73 22.60 11.93
CA GLY A 248 -12.86 21.14 11.80
C GLY A 248 -13.77 20.50 12.87
N ILE A 249 -14.71 21.26 13.46
CA ILE A 249 -15.64 20.80 14.48
C ILE A 249 -17.05 20.60 13.92
N SER A 250 -17.91 19.89 14.67
CA SER A 250 -19.30 19.72 14.26
C SER A 250 -20.06 21.07 14.26
N LYS A 251 -21.07 21.24 13.37
CA LYS A 251 -21.92 22.42 13.36
C LYS A 251 -22.60 22.66 14.69
N LYS A 252 -22.94 21.59 15.43
CA LYS A 252 -23.55 21.66 16.76
C LYS A 252 -22.58 22.26 17.78
N GLU A 253 -21.33 21.84 17.77
CA GLU A 253 -20.26 22.36 18.62
C GLU A 253 -19.95 23.82 18.25
N ALA A 254 -19.82 24.13 16.98
CA ALA A 254 -19.62 25.51 16.50
C ALA A 254 -20.73 26.44 16.97
N TYR A 255 -21.97 26.00 16.89
CA TYR A 255 -23.13 26.79 17.35
C TYR A 255 -23.08 27.06 18.86
N LYS A 256 -22.72 26.04 19.65
CA LYS A 256 -22.57 26.17 21.13
C LYS A 256 -21.51 27.22 21.49
N ARG A 257 -20.33 27.17 20.87
CA ARG A 257 -19.21 28.09 21.15
C ARG A 257 -19.54 29.56 20.75
N LEU A 258 -20.28 29.74 19.66
CA LEU A 258 -20.75 31.08 19.28
C LEU A 258 -21.79 31.66 20.25
N LEU A 259 -22.64 30.84 20.86
CA LEU A 259 -23.59 31.26 21.87
C LEU A 259 -22.88 31.63 23.20
N GLU A 260 -21.87 30.86 23.61
CA GLU A 260 -21.06 31.14 24.81
C GLU A 260 -20.39 32.51 24.71
N LYS A 261 -19.87 32.89 23.53
CA LYS A 261 -19.30 34.23 23.30
C LYS A 261 -20.36 35.34 23.29
N GLY A 262 -21.53 35.09 22.75
CA GLY A 262 -22.62 36.08 22.72
C GLY A 262 -23.17 36.39 24.10
N GLY A 263 -23.03 35.48 25.07
CA GLY A 263 -23.47 35.66 26.45
C GLY A 263 -22.45 36.36 27.36
N GLU A 264 -21.19 36.54 26.92
CA GLU A 264 -20.16 37.31 27.68
C GLU A 264 -20.19 38.83 27.38
N ASN A 265 -21.02 39.26 26.44
CA ASN A 265 -21.14 40.68 26.00
C ASN A 265 -22.45 41.36 26.44
N ASP A 266 -23.27 40.70 27.27
CA ASP A 266 -24.41 41.26 27.96
C ASP A 266 -24.11 41.38 29.47
#